data_4684483c45b424be2e03b909efa22db9
#
_entry.id   4684483c45b424be2e03b909efa22db9
#
_cell.length_a   1.000
_cell.length_b   1.000
_cell.length_c   1.000
_cell.angle_alpha   90.00
_cell.angle_beta   90.00
_cell.angle_gamma   90.00
#
_symmetry.space_group_name_H-M   'P 1'
#
loop_
_entity.id
_entity.type
_entity.pdbx_description
1 polymer ?
#
loop_
_entity_poly.entity_id
_entity_poly.type
_entity_poly.pdbx_seq_one_letter_code
_entity_poly.pdbx_strand_id
1 'polypeptide(L)'
;GAVGSVVGQIGKIYGCNVIGVVGNEEKSIYVKNELGFDHCLNYNDDNFEKKLGEICKDGIDIYWENVGGKTFNAVYPHLRDFARIPVCGVISMYNNQSQQLEEDRLPMFFRNVLTWRLRIQGFIVREFPEQQLEAMQHLEKWYLEGKLKYREDIVEGLDNMVEAFQGLLRGDNFGKLLIKVN
;
A
#
# COMPACT_ATOMS: atom_id res chain seq x y z
N GLY A 1 6.70 -0.57 1.26
CA GLY A 1 7.31 -0.81 -0.05
C GLY A 1 7.37 0.45 -0.91
N ALA A 2 7.95 0.36 -2.11
CA ALA A 2 8.25 1.53 -2.96
C ALA A 2 7.05 2.43 -3.25
N VAL A 3 5.91 1.85 -3.63
CA VAL A 3 4.71 2.64 -3.98
C VAL A 3 4.02 3.16 -2.73
N GLY A 4 3.72 2.30 -1.76
CA GLY A 4 2.95 2.70 -0.57
C GLY A 4 3.64 3.78 0.27
N SER A 5 4.99 3.76 0.35
CA SER A 5 5.74 4.79 1.06
C SER A 5 5.60 6.18 0.41
N VAL A 6 5.61 6.25 -0.91
CA VAL A 6 5.41 7.50 -1.65
C VAL A 6 3.98 8.00 -1.52
N VAL A 7 3.01 7.11 -1.74
CA VAL A 7 1.57 7.45 -1.64
C VAL A 7 1.20 8.05 -0.28
N GLY A 8 1.67 7.42 0.80
CA GLY A 8 1.36 7.93 2.14
C GLY A 8 2.01 9.27 2.43
N GLN A 9 3.26 9.50 1.99
CA GLN A 9 3.91 10.81 2.12
C GLN A 9 3.19 11.89 1.29
N ILE A 10 2.72 11.56 0.08
CA ILE A 10 1.86 12.45 -0.68
C ILE A 10 0.59 12.77 0.12
N GLY A 11 -0.05 11.78 0.74
CA GLY A 11 -1.16 12.00 1.65
C GLY A 11 -0.82 13.00 2.77
N LYS A 12 0.36 12.88 3.38
CA LYS A 12 0.82 13.83 4.41
C LYS A 12 1.03 15.24 3.86
N ILE A 13 1.61 15.37 2.65
CA ILE A 13 1.78 16.69 1.98
C ILE A 13 0.42 17.37 1.76
N TYR A 14 -0.62 16.61 1.48
CA TYR A 14 -1.99 17.12 1.31
C TYR A 14 -2.81 17.16 2.61
N GLY A 15 -2.18 16.97 3.78
CA GLY A 15 -2.82 17.12 5.08
C GLY A 15 -3.74 15.95 5.49
N CYS A 16 -3.61 14.79 4.86
CA CYS A 16 -4.37 13.61 5.25
C CYS A 16 -3.88 13.02 6.58
N ASN A 17 -4.79 12.37 7.32
CA ASN A 17 -4.44 11.41 8.35
C ASN A 17 -4.07 10.08 7.66
N VAL A 18 -2.82 9.65 7.75
CA VAL A 18 -2.28 8.54 6.97
C VAL A 18 -1.98 7.35 7.85
N ILE A 19 -2.56 6.21 7.48
CA ILE A 19 -2.37 4.93 8.16
C ILE A 19 -1.62 3.99 7.22
N GLY A 20 -0.43 3.53 7.65
CA GLY A 20 0.36 2.52 6.95
C GLY A 20 0.06 1.11 7.47
N VAL A 21 0.20 0.14 6.57
CA VAL A 21 0.14 -1.30 6.91
C VAL A 21 1.41 -1.97 6.39
N VAL A 22 2.11 -2.68 7.25
CA VAL A 22 3.42 -3.29 6.97
C VAL A 22 3.52 -4.71 7.55
N GLY A 23 4.57 -5.45 7.20
CA GLY A 23 4.74 -6.85 7.60
C GLY A 23 5.56 -7.08 8.87
N ASN A 24 6.18 -6.05 9.45
CA ASN A 24 6.94 -6.19 10.70
C ASN A 24 7.07 -4.85 11.43
N GLU A 25 7.55 -4.92 12.68
CA GLU A 25 7.63 -3.76 13.55
C GLU A 25 8.73 -2.77 13.13
N GLU A 26 9.85 -3.24 12.62
CA GLU A 26 10.94 -2.38 12.14
C GLU A 26 10.44 -1.43 11.02
N LYS A 27 9.67 -2.00 10.06
CA LYS A 27 9.03 -1.21 9.00
C LYS A 27 7.98 -0.26 9.56
N SER A 28 7.24 -0.66 10.60
CA SER A 28 6.25 0.19 11.26
C SER A 28 6.90 1.42 11.90
N ILE A 29 7.98 1.22 12.62
CA ILE A 29 8.77 2.30 13.25
C ILE A 29 9.31 3.27 12.19
N TYR A 30 9.91 2.75 11.11
CA TYR A 30 10.42 3.56 10.01
C TYR A 30 9.32 4.40 9.33
N VAL A 31 8.18 3.79 9.03
CA VAL A 31 7.06 4.48 8.37
C VAL A 31 6.51 5.60 9.23
N LYS A 32 6.42 5.42 10.55
CA LYS A 32 5.98 6.47 11.48
C LYS A 32 7.03 7.56 11.65
N ASN A 33 8.25 7.18 11.99
CA ASN A 33 9.27 8.14 12.45
C ASN A 33 9.96 8.85 11.30
N GLU A 34 10.20 8.15 10.17
CA GLU A 34 10.93 8.72 9.04
C GLU A 34 10.00 9.25 7.94
N LEU A 35 8.89 8.55 7.66
CA LEU A 35 7.96 8.96 6.61
C LEU A 35 6.80 9.82 7.12
N GLY A 36 6.67 9.97 8.44
CA GLY A 36 5.71 10.87 9.08
C GLY A 36 4.25 10.42 8.99
N PHE A 37 3.99 9.12 8.84
CA PHE A 37 2.62 8.60 8.91
C PHE A 37 2.08 8.74 10.33
N ASP A 38 0.78 9.02 10.46
CA ASP A 38 0.14 9.19 11.76
C ASP A 38 0.05 7.86 12.50
N HIS A 39 -0.25 6.79 11.77
CA HIS A 39 -0.31 5.43 12.29
C HIS A 39 0.37 4.45 11.33
N CYS A 40 0.91 3.37 11.90
CA CYS A 40 1.37 2.23 11.10
C CYS A 40 1.14 0.95 11.87
N LEU A 41 0.55 -0.04 11.22
CA LEU A 41 0.17 -1.32 11.81
C LEU A 41 0.91 -2.46 11.13
N ASN A 42 1.30 -3.46 11.94
CA ASN A 42 1.83 -4.72 11.43
C ASN A 42 0.68 -5.71 11.20
N TYR A 43 0.45 -6.14 9.95
CA TYR A 43 -0.63 -7.08 9.61
C TYR A 43 -0.39 -8.51 10.13
N ASN A 44 0.81 -8.81 10.66
CA ASN A 44 1.14 -10.05 11.33
C ASN A 44 0.88 -10.02 12.85
N ASP A 45 0.48 -8.88 13.40
CA ASP A 45 0.06 -8.77 14.80
C ASP A 45 -1.31 -9.43 14.98
N ASP A 46 -1.47 -10.28 16.00
CA ASP A 46 -2.74 -10.95 16.32
C ASP A 46 -3.88 -9.97 16.61
N ASN A 47 -3.55 -8.77 17.06
CA ASN A 47 -4.51 -7.69 17.33
C ASN A 47 -4.66 -6.69 16.16
N PHE A 48 -4.16 -7.01 14.97
CA PHE A 48 -4.16 -6.10 13.82
C PHE A 48 -5.55 -5.52 13.51
N GLU A 49 -6.56 -6.37 13.35
CA GLU A 49 -7.92 -5.95 13.01
C GLU A 49 -8.54 -5.08 14.11
N LYS A 50 -8.33 -5.45 15.39
CA LYS A 50 -8.80 -4.65 16.52
C LYS A 50 -8.17 -3.26 16.55
N LYS A 51 -6.85 -3.19 16.45
CA LYS A 51 -6.10 -1.92 16.40
C LYS A 51 -6.53 -1.05 15.22
N LEU A 52 -6.74 -1.68 14.05
CA LEU A 52 -7.23 -0.99 12.87
C LEU A 52 -8.61 -0.37 13.10
N GLY A 53 -9.54 -1.12 13.70
CA GLY A 53 -10.88 -0.63 14.04
C GLY A 53 -10.84 0.55 15.02
N GLU A 54 -9.97 0.50 16.03
CA GLU A 54 -9.79 1.59 17.00
C GLU A 54 -9.26 2.89 16.33
N ILE A 55 -8.32 2.76 15.39
CA ILE A 55 -7.75 3.89 14.65
C ILE A 55 -8.75 4.43 13.62
N CYS A 56 -9.47 3.54 12.94
CA CYS A 56 -10.39 3.87 11.86
C CYS A 56 -11.84 4.09 12.32
N LYS A 57 -12.08 4.40 13.59
CA LYS A 57 -13.44 4.58 14.15
C LYS A 57 -14.29 5.62 13.39
N ASP A 58 -13.64 6.64 12.82
CA ASP A 58 -14.30 7.69 12.04
C ASP A 58 -14.39 7.34 10.54
N GLY A 59 -13.92 6.15 10.16
CA GLY A 59 -13.95 5.62 8.81
C GLY A 59 -12.79 6.07 7.93
N ILE A 60 -12.66 5.42 6.77
CA ILE A 60 -11.58 5.62 5.78
C ILE A 60 -12.16 6.25 4.51
N ASP A 61 -11.61 7.37 4.06
CA ASP A 61 -12.03 8.08 2.83
C ASP A 61 -11.34 7.55 1.58
N ILE A 62 -10.06 7.11 1.72
CA ILE A 62 -9.26 6.61 0.61
C ILE A 62 -8.50 5.37 1.07
N TYR A 63 -8.69 4.27 0.37
CA TYR A 63 -7.89 3.08 0.54
C TYR A 63 -7.08 2.80 -0.73
N TRP A 64 -5.76 3.01 -0.66
CA TRP A 64 -4.87 2.71 -1.76
C TRP A 64 -4.52 1.23 -1.76
N GLU A 65 -5.04 0.50 -2.74
CA GLU A 65 -4.88 -0.95 -2.80
C GLU A 65 -3.65 -1.37 -3.61
N ASN A 66 -2.71 -2.05 -2.92
CA ASN A 66 -1.54 -2.67 -3.51
C ASN A 66 -1.47 -4.19 -3.28
N VAL A 67 -2.23 -4.72 -2.33
CA VAL A 67 -1.97 -6.02 -1.71
C VAL A 67 -3.09 -7.03 -1.91
N GLY A 68 -4.33 -6.65 -1.64
CA GLY A 68 -5.48 -7.56 -1.62
C GLY A 68 -5.52 -8.46 -0.36
N GLY A 69 -6.25 -9.56 -0.45
CA GLY A 69 -6.29 -10.62 0.54
C GLY A 69 -6.62 -10.17 1.97
N LYS A 70 -5.89 -10.69 2.96
CA LYS A 70 -6.09 -10.40 4.39
C LYS A 70 -6.14 -8.90 4.69
N THR A 71 -5.26 -8.10 4.08
CA THR A 71 -5.21 -6.65 4.31
C THR A 71 -6.49 -5.98 3.81
N PHE A 72 -6.93 -6.29 2.59
CA PHE A 72 -8.18 -5.78 2.05
C PHE A 72 -9.37 -6.16 2.94
N ASN A 73 -9.46 -7.44 3.35
CA ASN A 73 -10.54 -7.94 4.19
C ASN A 73 -10.63 -7.22 5.54
N ALA A 74 -9.49 -6.84 6.11
CA ALA A 74 -9.46 -6.07 7.36
C ALA A 74 -9.83 -4.60 7.17
N VAL A 75 -9.43 -3.97 6.07
CA VAL A 75 -9.59 -2.53 5.83
C VAL A 75 -10.99 -2.18 5.33
N TYR A 76 -11.54 -2.96 4.38
CA TYR A 76 -12.77 -2.57 3.68
C TYR A 76 -13.98 -2.36 4.61
N PRO A 77 -14.18 -3.07 5.74
CA PRO A 77 -15.31 -2.82 6.64
C PRO A 77 -15.31 -1.42 7.28
N HIS A 78 -14.18 -0.74 7.26
CA HIS A 78 -14.00 0.61 7.83
C HIS A 78 -14.11 1.74 6.79
N LEU A 79 -14.48 1.43 5.54
CA LEU A 79 -14.67 2.44 4.51
C LEU A 79 -15.93 3.28 4.78
N ARG A 80 -15.82 4.58 4.56
CA ARG A 80 -16.95 5.53 4.66
C ARG A 80 -17.80 5.53 3.40
N ASP A 81 -18.95 6.18 3.52
CA ASP A 81 -19.74 6.57 2.36
C ASP A 81 -18.88 7.39 1.38
N PHE A 82 -18.98 7.08 0.10
CA PHE A 82 -18.22 7.69 -0.99
C PHE A 82 -16.70 7.47 -0.94
N ALA A 83 -16.21 6.53 -0.15
CA ALA A 83 -14.78 6.20 -0.12
C ALA A 83 -14.28 5.76 -1.50
N ARG A 84 -13.01 6.02 -1.75
CA ARG A 84 -12.33 5.76 -3.02
C ARG A 84 -11.29 4.66 -2.84
N ILE A 85 -11.28 3.70 -3.75
CA ILE A 85 -10.31 2.61 -3.78
C ILE A 85 -9.57 2.63 -5.12
N PRO A 86 -8.47 3.38 -5.24
CA PRO A 86 -7.56 3.21 -6.38
C PRO A 86 -6.84 1.86 -6.26
N VAL A 87 -7.06 0.98 -7.25
CA VAL A 87 -6.45 -0.35 -7.27
C VAL A 87 -5.20 -0.31 -8.15
N CYS A 88 -4.05 -0.23 -7.49
CA CYS A 88 -2.72 -0.21 -8.11
C CYS A 88 -2.16 -1.62 -8.33
N GLY A 89 -2.49 -2.56 -7.45
CA GLY A 89 -2.04 -3.94 -7.52
C GLY A 89 -2.67 -4.83 -6.44
N VAL A 90 -2.48 -6.13 -6.60
CA VAL A 90 -2.97 -7.16 -5.68
C VAL A 90 -1.88 -8.22 -5.48
N ILE A 91 -0.72 -7.80 -4.98
CA ILE A 91 0.51 -8.62 -4.96
C ILE A 91 0.35 -9.94 -4.18
N SER A 92 -0.53 -9.99 -3.18
CA SER A 92 -0.82 -11.22 -2.42
C SER A 92 -1.45 -12.32 -3.28
N MET A 93 -2.02 -11.95 -4.45
CA MET A 93 -2.72 -12.89 -5.34
C MET A 93 -1.85 -13.37 -6.50
N TYR A 94 -0.68 -12.78 -6.75
CA TYR A 94 0.13 -13.07 -7.95
C TYR A 94 0.67 -14.51 -8.00
N ASN A 95 0.90 -15.13 -6.85
CA ASN A 95 1.38 -16.52 -6.75
C ASN A 95 0.30 -17.51 -6.28
N ASN A 96 -0.92 -17.05 -6.04
CA ASN A 96 -1.98 -17.89 -5.51
C ASN A 96 -2.69 -18.64 -6.64
N GLN A 97 -2.11 -19.75 -7.09
CA GLN A 97 -2.73 -20.67 -8.06
C GLN A 97 -3.78 -21.60 -7.42
N SER A 98 -3.76 -21.76 -6.11
CA SER A 98 -4.77 -22.50 -5.36
C SER A 98 -5.63 -21.50 -4.59
N GLN A 99 -6.75 -21.09 -5.20
CA GLN A 99 -7.85 -20.52 -4.46
C GLN A 99 -8.36 -21.59 -3.49
N GLN A 100 -7.80 -21.64 -2.27
CA GLN A 100 -8.60 -22.14 -1.16
C GLN A 100 -9.77 -21.18 -1.09
N LEU A 101 -10.96 -21.71 -1.33
CA LEU A 101 -12.21 -20.97 -1.23
C LEU A 101 -12.37 -20.51 0.23
N GLU A 102 -11.81 -19.34 0.52
CA GLU A 102 -12.24 -18.57 1.67
C GLU A 102 -13.74 -18.29 1.49
N GLU A 103 -14.45 -18.05 2.59
CA GLU A 103 -15.84 -17.66 2.58
C GLU A 103 -16.10 -16.62 1.46
N ASP A 104 -17.07 -16.89 0.58
CA ASP A 104 -17.41 -15.98 -0.52
C ASP A 104 -17.99 -14.67 0.04
N ARG A 105 -17.15 -13.67 0.15
CA ARG A 105 -17.51 -12.32 0.65
C ARG A 105 -17.97 -11.37 -0.46
N LEU A 106 -17.99 -11.84 -1.72
CA LEU A 106 -18.32 -11.00 -2.86
C LEU A 106 -19.75 -10.43 -2.80
N PRO A 107 -20.79 -11.18 -2.41
CA PRO A 107 -22.14 -10.64 -2.29
C PRO A 107 -22.23 -9.49 -1.26
N MET A 108 -21.58 -9.66 -0.09
CA MET A 108 -21.54 -8.62 0.92
C MET A 108 -20.73 -7.40 0.45
N PHE A 109 -19.63 -7.63 -0.24
CA PHE A 109 -18.82 -6.55 -0.83
C PHE A 109 -19.64 -5.71 -1.82
N PHE A 110 -20.33 -6.32 -2.77
CA PHE A 110 -21.18 -5.57 -3.72
C PHE A 110 -22.33 -4.85 -3.05
N ARG A 111 -22.94 -5.43 -2.02
CA ARG A 111 -23.93 -4.71 -1.21
C ARG A 111 -23.33 -3.42 -0.62
N ASN A 112 -22.12 -3.49 -0.06
CA ASN A 112 -21.43 -2.34 0.52
C ASN A 112 -21.02 -1.32 -0.54
N VAL A 113 -20.57 -1.77 -1.73
CA VAL A 113 -20.33 -0.89 -2.88
C VAL A 113 -21.57 -0.05 -3.21
N LEU A 114 -22.75 -0.69 -3.24
CA LEU A 114 -24.01 -0.01 -3.48
C LEU A 114 -24.40 0.93 -2.33
N THR A 115 -24.43 0.39 -1.10
CA THR A 115 -24.98 1.14 0.05
C THR A 115 -24.08 2.28 0.49
N TRP A 116 -22.77 2.11 0.41
CA TRP A 116 -21.77 3.14 0.73
C TRP A 116 -21.34 3.97 -0.49
N ARG A 117 -21.89 3.68 -1.67
CA ARG A 117 -21.59 4.40 -2.92
C ARG A 117 -20.08 4.50 -3.20
N LEU A 118 -19.36 3.38 -2.99
CA LEU A 118 -17.92 3.31 -3.14
C LEU A 118 -17.49 3.57 -4.59
N ARG A 119 -16.34 4.20 -4.78
CA ARG A 119 -15.69 4.35 -6.08
C ARG A 119 -14.44 3.47 -6.11
N ILE A 120 -14.47 2.43 -6.92
CA ILE A 120 -13.37 1.47 -7.08
C ILE A 120 -12.88 1.58 -8.51
N GLN A 121 -11.60 1.87 -8.68
CA GLN A 121 -11.01 2.03 -10.00
C GLN A 121 -9.61 1.40 -10.06
N GLY A 122 -9.46 0.41 -10.94
CA GLY A 122 -8.15 -0.06 -11.39
C GLY A 122 -7.52 0.94 -12.34
N PHE A 123 -6.21 1.01 -12.39
CA PHE A 123 -5.46 1.83 -13.33
C PHE A 123 -4.10 1.23 -13.65
N ILE A 124 -3.60 1.56 -14.83
CA ILE A 124 -2.23 1.26 -15.26
C ILE A 124 -1.51 2.59 -15.49
N VAL A 125 -0.33 2.75 -14.95
CA VAL A 125 0.41 4.03 -15.02
C VAL A 125 0.61 4.56 -16.44
N ARG A 126 0.66 3.69 -17.45
CA ARG A 126 0.80 4.05 -18.87
C ARG A 126 -0.43 4.72 -19.47
N GLU A 127 -1.57 4.72 -18.77
CA GLU A 127 -2.81 5.40 -19.21
C GLU A 127 -2.77 6.91 -18.95
N PHE A 128 -1.71 7.41 -18.28
CA PHE A 128 -1.56 8.81 -17.88
C PHE A 128 -0.30 9.47 -18.48
N PRO A 129 -0.05 9.36 -19.81
CA PRO A 129 1.17 9.89 -20.41
C PRO A 129 1.26 11.42 -20.30
N GLU A 130 0.13 12.13 -20.38
CA GLU A 130 0.08 13.59 -20.32
C GLU A 130 0.41 14.13 -18.91
N GLN A 131 0.07 13.40 -17.85
CA GLN A 131 0.34 13.78 -16.47
C GLN A 131 1.73 13.33 -15.99
N GLN A 132 2.45 12.53 -16.76
CA GLN A 132 3.72 11.94 -16.31
C GLN A 132 4.77 13.02 -16.01
N LEU A 133 4.91 14.02 -16.89
CA LEU A 133 5.88 15.09 -16.69
C LEU A 133 5.57 15.91 -15.44
N GLU A 134 4.33 16.31 -15.26
CA GLU A 134 3.87 17.06 -14.08
C GLU A 134 4.10 16.24 -12.80
N ALA A 135 3.75 14.95 -12.81
CA ALA A 135 3.96 14.06 -11.67
C ALA A 135 5.45 13.97 -11.29
N MET A 136 6.34 13.81 -12.28
CA MET A 136 7.79 13.77 -12.04
C MET A 136 8.30 15.08 -11.45
N GLN A 137 7.86 16.23 -11.95
CA GLN A 137 8.24 17.55 -11.42
C GLN A 137 7.79 17.73 -9.96
N HIS A 138 6.57 17.27 -9.60
CA HIS A 138 6.10 17.30 -8.22
C HIS A 138 6.93 16.38 -7.31
N LEU A 139 7.22 15.16 -7.73
CA LEU A 139 8.02 14.21 -6.96
C LEU A 139 9.45 14.74 -6.74
N GLU A 140 10.10 15.26 -7.77
CA GLU A 140 11.43 15.88 -7.69
C GLU A 140 11.42 17.07 -6.72
N LYS A 141 10.46 17.97 -6.87
CA LYS A 141 10.30 19.13 -5.98
C LYS A 141 10.18 18.71 -4.52
N TRP A 142 9.27 17.78 -4.22
CA TRP A 142 9.05 17.31 -2.84
C TRP A 142 10.26 16.58 -2.27
N TYR A 143 11.00 15.86 -3.11
CA TYR A 143 12.26 15.24 -2.73
C TYR A 143 13.33 16.28 -2.37
N LEU A 144 13.55 17.29 -3.21
CA LEU A 144 14.50 18.37 -2.99
C LEU A 144 14.13 19.23 -1.75
N GLU A 145 12.85 19.41 -1.49
CA GLU A 145 12.34 20.07 -0.29
C GLU A 145 12.41 19.21 0.98
N GLY A 146 12.87 17.96 0.90
CA GLY A 146 12.92 17.01 2.01
C GLY A 146 11.55 16.50 2.48
N LYS A 147 10.48 16.76 1.73
CA LYS A 147 9.11 16.32 2.03
C LYS A 147 8.82 14.90 1.59
N LEU A 148 9.64 14.36 0.68
CA LEU A 148 9.56 13.00 0.19
C LEU A 148 10.88 12.29 0.47
N LYS A 149 10.81 11.19 1.18
CA LYS A 149 11.95 10.29 1.45
C LYS A 149 11.71 8.97 0.74
N TYR A 150 12.78 8.31 0.34
CA TYR A 150 12.71 6.94 -0.18
C TYR A 150 13.84 6.09 0.44
N ARG A 151 13.66 4.79 0.40
CA ARG A 151 14.67 3.81 0.80
C ARG A 151 14.81 2.78 -0.29
N GLU A 152 16.05 2.46 -0.60
CA GLU A 152 16.43 1.40 -1.54
C GLU A 152 16.97 0.21 -0.75
N ASP A 153 16.66 -0.97 -1.26
CA ASP A 153 17.17 -2.25 -0.78
C ASP A 153 17.93 -2.87 -1.97
N ILE A 154 19.27 -2.82 -1.90
CA ILE A 154 20.13 -3.14 -3.04
C ILE A 154 20.74 -4.52 -2.84
N VAL A 155 20.46 -5.41 -3.78
CA VAL A 155 21.07 -6.74 -3.87
C VAL A 155 22.13 -6.73 -4.97
N GLU A 156 23.36 -7.11 -4.62
CA GLU A 156 24.51 -7.15 -5.53
C GLU A 156 24.44 -8.40 -6.42
N GLY A 157 24.70 -8.23 -7.70
CA GLY A 157 24.86 -9.31 -8.68
C GLY A 157 23.56 -9.80 -9.32
N LEU A 158 23.58 -9.94 -10.64
CA LEU A 158 22.44 -10.40 -11.43
C LEU A 158 22.01 -11.82 -11.07
N ASP A 159 22.95 -12.68 -10.65
CA ASP A 159 22.69 -14.07 -10.27
C ASP A 159 21.73 -14.18 -9.06
N ASN A 160 21.67 -13.15 -8.22
CA ASN A 160 20.77 -13.08 -7.05
C ASN A 160 19.37 -12.56 -7.37
N MET A 161 19.09 -12.20 -8.63
CA MET A 161 17.82 -11.58 -9.04
C MET A 161 16.60 -12.47 -8.72
N VAL A 162 16.68 -13.77 -8.97
CA VAL A 162 15.57 -14.69 -8.77
C VAL A 162 15.22 -14.81 -7.28
N GLU A 163 16.22 -14.97 -6.43
CA GLU A 163 16.02 -15.05 -4.98
C GLU A 163 15.47 -13.73 -4.42
N ALA A 164 16.03 -12.61 -4.84
CA ALA A 164 15.57 -11.28 -4.45
C ALA A 164 14.11 -11.05 -4.87
N PHE A 165 13.71 -11.47 -6.08
CA PHE A 165 12.33 -11.37 -6.53
C PHE A 165 11.38 -12.26 -5.71
N GLN A 166 11.78 -13.48 -5.37
CA GLN A 166 11.02 -14.35 -4.47
C GLN A 166 10.88 -13.71 -3.08
N GLY A 167 11.95 -13.09 -2.57
CA GLY A 167 11.94 -12.32 -1.33
C GLY A 167 10.96 -11.14 -1.37
N LEU A 168 10.90 -10.42 -2.49
CA LEU A 168 9.91 -9.35 -2.70
C LEU A 168 8.48 -9.85 -2.53
N LEU A 169 8.15 -11.02 -3.07
CA LEU A 169 6.82 -11.61 -2.98
C LEU A 169 6.48 -12.08 -1.54
N ARG A 170 7.48 -12.40 -0.74
CA ARG A 170 7.33 -12.69 0.70
C ARG A 170 7.31 -11.43 1.57
N GLY A 171 7.65 -10.26 1.00
CA GLY A 171 7.74 -9.00 1.72
C GLY A 171 9.03 -8.83 2.52
N ASP A 172 10.12 -9.53 2.14
CA ASP A 172 11.41 -9.48 2.83
C ASP A 172 12.11 -8.13 2.62
N ASN A 173 11.92 -7.49 1.47
CA ASN A 173 12.55 -6.21 1.11
C ASN A 173 12.13 -5.05 2.02
N PHE A 174 13.07 -4.11 2.21
CA PHE A 174 12.80 -2.89 2.96
C PHE A 174 12.98 -1.65 2.07
N GLY A 175 11.91 -1.18 1.47
CA GLY A 175 11.90 -0.08 0.50
C GLY A 175 11.77 -0.56 -0.95
N LYS A 176 12.43 0.12 -1.88
CA LYS A 176 12.50 -0.26 -3.29
C LYS A 176 13.61 -1.28 -3.50
N LEU A 177 13.23 -2.52 -3.83
CA LEU A 177 14.21 -3.54 -4.19
C LEU A 177 14.86 -3.22 -5.54
N LEU A 178 16.18 -3.23 -5.58
CA LEU A 178 17.01 -3.02 -6.75
C LEU A 178 18.05 -4.14 -6.86
N ILE A 179 18.38 -4.52 -8.09
CA ILE A 179 19.50 -5.42 -8.37
C ILE A 179 20.62 -4.60 -9.01
N LYS A 180 21.79 -4.56 -8.36
CA LYS A 180 22.96 -3.94 -8.92
C LYS A 180 23.68 -4.93 -9.81
N VAL A 181 23.71 -4.68 -11.09
CA VAL A 181 24.24 -5.62 -12.10
C VAL A 181 25.75 -5.57 -12.27
N ASN A 182 26.42 -4.44 -11.88
CA ASN A 182 27.89 -4.26 -11.93
C ASN A 182 28.33 -3.33 -10.80
#